data_fa0049d17862ba80c5801a908a1b5b62
#
_entry.id   fa0049d17862ba80c5801a908a1b5b62
#
_cell.length_a   1.000
_cell.length_b   1.000
_cell.length_c   1.000
_cell.angle_alpha   90.00
_cell.angle_beta   90.00
_cell.angle_gamma   90.00
#
_symmetry.space_group_name_H-M   'P 1'
#
loop_
_entity.id
_entity.type
_entity.pdbx_description
1 polymer ?
#
loop_
_entity_poly.entity_id
_entity_poly.type
_entity_poly.pdbx_seq_one_letter_code
_entity_poly.pdbx_strand_id
1 'polypeptide(L)'
;MVYAAIFTLDPATLPRSVGFSLPQLSTPTLQDILTGFLVLALPQIPLSLGNSILATRQIVNDLFPDRAVGVRKISLTYSLMNLINPFFGGVPTCHGSGGIAGHYTFGARTGGSVVIEGSLYLCLGLFLSAGFREAILLFPKPILGVILMFEGLTLMRLVRDMTNSPADFTIVLLVGLMAVGLPYGYAIGLLIGTLVAYLAERRLTGLAD
;
A
#
# COMPACT_ATOMS: atom_id res chain seq x y z
N MET A 1 -3.19 -3.99 -22.76
CA MET A 1 -3.60 -2.56 -22.87
C MET A 1 -3.91 -2.19 -24.33
N VAL A 2 -3.00 -2.29 -25.30
CA VAL A 2 -3.25 -1.90 -26.71
C VAL A 2 -4.46 -2.64 -27.31
N TYR A 3 -4.57 -3.95 -27.14
CA TYR A 3 -5.72 -4.74 -27.58
C TYR A 3 -7.04 -4.24 -26.97
N ALA A 4 -7.08 -4.04 -25.66
CA ALA A 4 -8.27 -3.53 -24.96
C ALA A 4 -8.64 -2.11 -25.46
N ALA A 5 -7.64 -1.25 -25.67
CA ALA A 5 -7.86 0.10 -26.21
C ALA A 5 -8.44 0.08 -27.64
N ILE A 6 -7.97 -0.83 -28.50
CA ILE A 6 -8.42 -0.90 -29.89
C ILE A 6 -9.84 -1.49 -30.02
N PHE A 7 -10.16 -2.50 -29.22
CA PHE A 7 -11.40 -3.28 -29.39
C PHE A 7 -12.53 -2.91 -28.43
N THR A 8 -12.24 -2.15 -27.36
CA THR A 8 -13.25 -1.80 -26.33
C THR A 8 -13.47 -0.31 -26.15
N LEU A 9 -12.56 0.56 -26.62
CA LEU A 9 -12.76 2.00 -26.61
C LEU A 9 -13.68 2.38 -27.77
N ASP A 10 -14.87 2.90 -27.43
CA ASP A 10 -15.70 3.59 -28.40
C ASP A 10 -15.10 4.98 -28.65
N PRO A 11 -14.64 5.30 -29.87
CA PRO A 11 -14.06 6.62 -30.17
C PRO A 11 -15.03 7.78 -29.91
N ALA A 12 -16.33 7.52 -29.87
CA ALA A 12 -17.36 8.54 -29.59
C ALA A 12 -17.39 8.94 -28.10
N THR A 13 -16.83 8.13 -27.20
CA THR A 13 -16.78 8.44 -25.75
C THR A 13 -15.58 9.31 -25.37
N LEU A 14 -14.51 9.31 -26.17
CA LEU A 14 -13.28 10.05 -25.92
C LEU A 14 -13.49 11.57 -25.73
N PRO A 15 -14.26 12.27 -26.59
CA PRO A 15 -14.51 13.71 -26.40
C PRO A 15 -15.29 14.05 -25.13
N ARG A 16 -16.13 13.11 -24.66
CA ARG A 16 -16.93 13.27 -23.43
C ARG A 16 -16.13 12.99 -22.17
N SER A 17 -14.98 12.36 -22.30
CA SER A 17 -14.08 11.99 -21.20
C SER A 17 -13.16 13.11 -20.79
N VAL A 18 -12.99 14.14 -21.63
CA VAL A 18 -12.14 15.28 -21.38
C VAL A 18 -12.97 16.41 -20.79
N GLY A 19 -12.67 16.80 -19.56
CA GLY A 19 -13.35 17.89 -18.87
C GLY A 19 -12.58 18.29 -17.64
N PHE A 20 -12.61 19.57 -17.29
CA PHE A 20 -11.99 20.05 -16.07
C PHE A 20 -12.91 19.78 -14.88
N SER A 21 -12.41 19.06 -13.88
CA SER A 21 -13.13 18.80 -12.64
C SER A 21 -12.24 19.08 -11.44
N LEU A 22 -12.75 19.80 -10.46
CA LEU A 22 -12.08 20.01 -9.19
C LEU A 22 -12.56 19.00 -8.16
N PRO A 23 -11.69 18.56 -7.25
CA PRO A 23 -12.08 17.75 -6.11
C PRO A 23 -13.16 18.47 -5.30
N GLN A 24 -14.21 17.75 -4.94
CA GLN A 24 -15.28 18.32 -4.09
C GLN A 24 -14.89 18.15 -2.63
N LEU A 25 -14.99 19.25 -1.85
CA LEU A 25 -14.82 19.19 -0.42
C LEU A 25 -15.95 18.40 0.23
N SER A 26 -15.61 17.40 0.98
CA SER A 26 -16.53 16.54 1.70
C SER A 26 -16.22 16.62 3.20
N THR A 27 -17.27 16.81 4.00
CA THR A 27 -17.17 16.80 5.47
C THR A 27 -17.78 15.51 5.97
N PRO A 28 -16.98 14.56 6.51
CA PRO A 28 -17.52 13.32 7.05
C PRO A 28 -18.33 13.60 8.34
N THR A 29 -19.39 12.84 8.52
CA THR A 29 -20.12 12.82 9.80
C THR A 29 -19.37 11.99 10.83
N LEU A 30 -19.69 12.15 12.12
CA LEU A 30 -19.12 11.33 13.19
C LEU A 30 -19.39 9.82 12.95
N GLN A 31 -20.57 9.50 12.43
CA GLN A 31 -20.95 8.13 12.10
C GLN A 31 -20.06 7.55 10.97
N ASP A 32 -19.75 8.34 9.96
CA ASP A 32 -18.84 7.91 8.87
C ASP A 32 -17.43 7.64 9.40
N ILE A 33 -16.94 8.51 10.31
CA ILE A 33 -15.63 8.36 10.93
C ILE A 33 -15.58 7.08 11.77
N LEU A 34 -16.58 6.83 12.63
CA LEU A 34 -16.61 5.64 13.48
C LEU A 34 -16.72 4.36 12.66
N THR A 35 -17.61 4.35 11.68
CA THR A 35 -17.78 3.18 10.80
C THR A 35 -16.51 2.94 9.97
N GLY A 36 -15.95 3.98 9.37
CA GLY A 36 -14.71 3.89 8.62
C GLY A 36 -13.52 3.42 9.47
N PHE A 37 -13.43 3.88 10.72
CA PHE A 37 -12.40 3.42 11.65
C PHE A 37 -12.52 1.92 11.95
N LEU A 38 -13.70 1.47 12.36
CA LEU A 38 -13.91 0.07 12.75
C LEU A 38 -13.80 -0.91 11.58
N VAL A 39 -14.38 -0.55 10.44
CA VAL A 39 -14.51 -1.48 9.30
C VAL A 39 -13.30 -1.42 8.37
N LEU A 40 -12.71 -0.25 8.19
CA LEU A 40 -11.64 -0.04 7.19
C LEU A 40 -10.28 0.22 7.83
N ALA A 41 -10.19 1.17 8.78
CA ALA A 41 -8.90 1.59 9.32
C ALA A 41 -8.30 0.52 10.25
N LEU A 42 -9.08 -0.05 11.14
CA LEU A 42 -8.58 -1.02 12.12
C LEU A 42 -7.93 -2.26 11.47
N PRO A 43 -8.53 -2.93 10.46
CA PRO A 43 -7.88 -4.02 9.74
C PRO A 43 -6.65 -3.58 8.93
N GLN A 44 -6.57 -2.30 8.55
CA GLN A 44 -5.49 -1.74 7.75
C GLN A 44 -4.24 -1.38 8.57
N ILE A 45 -4.34 -1.22 9.90
CA ILE A 45 -3.22 -0.83 10.76
C ILE A 45 -1.99 -1.73 10.56
N PRO A 46 -2.09 -3.08 10.60
CA PRO A 46 -0.94 -3.95 10.43
C PRO A 46 -0.23 -3.75 9.08
N LEU A 47 -1.03 -3.66 8.01
CA LEU A 47 -0.52 -3.45 6.66
C LEU A 47 0.13 -2.08 6.51
N SER A 48 -0.45 -1.05 7.11
CA SER A 48 0.13 0.31 7.10
C SER A 48 1.46 0.36 7.85
N LEU A 49 1.56 -0.25 9.02
CA LEU A 49 2.80 -0.32 9.80
C LEU A 49 3.86 -1.13 9.07
N GLY A 50 3.53 -2.34 8.63
CA GLY A 50 4.48 -3.25 7.97
C GLY A 50 4.95 -2.71 6.62
N ASN A 51 4.04 -2.49 5.70
CA ASN A 51 4.36 -2.13 4.32
C ASN A 51 4.65 -0.64 4.13
N SER A 52 3.76 0.25 4.61
CA SER A 52 3.88 1.68 4.31
C SER A 52 4.93 2.39 5.14
N ILE A 53 5.26 1.90 6.32
CA ILE A 53 6.21 2.56 7.22
C ILE A 53 7.51 1.78 7.31
N LEU A 54 7.48 0.54 7.80
CA LEU A 54 8.70 -0.22 8.08
C LEU A 54 9.41 -0.69 6.81
N ALA A 55 8.68 -1.31 5.88
CA ALA A 55 9.28 -1.76 4.62
C ALA A 55 9.73 -0.58 3.75
N THR A 56 8.98 0.52 3.72
CA THR A 56 9.38 1.74 3.01
C THR A 56 10.67 2.32 3.58
N ARG A 57 10.77 2.42 4.92
CA ARG A 57 12.01 2.86 5.57
C ARG A 57 13.19 1.96 5.20
N GLN A 58 12.99 0.65 5.28
CA GLN A 58 14.05 -0.32 4.98
C GLN A 58 14.54 -0.16 3.54
N ILE A 59 13.65 -0.19 2.57
CA ILE A 59 14.00 -0.04 1.15
C ILE A 59 14.68 1.30 0.85
N VAL A 60 14.18 2.41 1.42
CA VAL A 60 14.82 3.71 1.21
C VAL A 60 16.24 3.71 1.75
N ASN A 61 16.45 3.16 2.95
CA ASN A 61 17.77 3.15 3.57
C ASN A 61 18.75 2.19 2.86
N ASP A 62 18.26 1.08 2.31
CA ASP A 62 19.06 0.13 1.54
C ASP A 62 19.47 0.69 0.17
N LEU A 63 18.54 1.37 -0.52
CA LEU A 63 18.79 1.90 -1.86
C LEU A 63 19.48 3.28 -1.85
N PHE A 64 19.30 4.06 -0.78
CA PHE A 64 19.84 5.43 -0.63
C PHE A 64 20.46 5.63 0.75
N PRO A 65 21.56 4.94 1.08
CA PRO A 65 22.17 4.99 2.42
C PRO A 65 22.60 6.40 2.83
N ASP A 66 23.04 7.23 1.88
CA ASP A 66 23.43 8.62 2.12
C ASP A 66 22.25 9.55 2.44
N ARG A 67 21.02 9.08 2.25
CA ARG A 67 19.77 9.83 2.46
C ARG A 67 18.79 9.05 3.33
N ALA A 68 19.29 8.38 4.35
CA ALA A 68 18.50 7.58 5.25
C ALA A 68 17.34 8.36 5.89
N VAL A 69 16.18 7.71 5.99
CA VAL A 69 14.98 8.28 6.58
C VAL A 69 14.56 7.51 7.81
N GLY A 70 14.12 8.26 8.83
CA GLY A 70 13.61 7.67 10.07
C GLY A 70 12.11 7.34 9.98
N VAL A 71 11.69 6.37 10.82
CA VAL A 71 10.27 5.98 10.97
C VAL A 71 9.38 7.20 11.21
N ARG A 72 9.78 8.11 12.09
CA ARG A 72 8.98 9.32 12.42
C ARG A 72 8.64 10.15 11.20
N LYS A 73 9.60 10.37 10.30
CA LYS A 73 9.38 11.18 9.10
C LYS A 73 8.38 10.51 8.15
N ILE A 74 8.54 9.20 7.93
CA ILE A 74 7.63 8.42 7.07
C ILE A 74 6.22 8.38 7.68
N SER A 75 6.11 8.12 8.99
CA SER A 75 4.82 8.09 9.69
C SER A 75 4.09 9.43 9.64
N LEU A 76 4.80 10.55 9.82
CA LEU A 76 4.20 11.88 9.74
C LEU A 76 3.67 12.20 8.35
N THR A 77 4.45 11.92 7.29
CA THR A 77 4.00 12.14 5.91
C THR A 77 2.84 11.22 5.55
N TYR A 78 2.89 9.94 5.98
CA TYR A 78 1.80 8.98 5.81
C TYR A 78 0.51 9.45 6.50
N SER A 79 0.60 9.92 7.74
CA SER A 79 -0.55 10.41 8.50
C SER A 79 -1.13 11.68 7.88
N LEU A 80 -0.28 12.61 7.47
CA LEU A 80 -0.71 13.89 6.89
C LEU A 80 -1.46 13.67 5.57
N MET A 81 -0.94 12.85 4.65
CA MET A 81 -1.63 12.60 3.38
C MET A 81 -2.97 11.90 3.59
N ASN A 82 -3.07 10.94 4.52
CA ASN A 82 -4.31 10.24 4.81
C ASN A 82 -5.30 11.06 5.65
N LEU A 83 -4.84 12.09 6.34
CA LEU A 83 -5.71 13.06 7.00
C LEU A 83 -6.32 14.06 6.02
N ILE A 84 -5.56 14.47 5.00
CA ILE A 84 -5.99 15.48 4.02
C ILE A 84 -6.85 14.88 2.91
N ASN A 85 -6.46 13.73 2.35
CA ASN A 85 -7.11 13.13 1.19
C ASN A 85 -8.64 12.98 1.31
N PRO A 86 -9.21 12.51 2.45
CA PRO A 86 -10.65 12.29 2.55
C PRO A 86 -11.48 13.58 2.39
N PHE A 87 -10.95 14.73 2.79
CA PHE A 87 -11.64 16.01 2.62
C PHE A 87 -11.81 16.41 1.16
N PHE A 88 -10.97 15.88 0.28
CA PHE A 88 -11.05 16.10 -1.17
C PHE A 88 -11.65 14.90 -1.91
N GLY A 89 -12.36 14.01 -1.20
CA GLY A 89 -12.93 12.80 -1.80
C GLY A 89 -11.90 11.77 -2.23
N GLY A 90 -10.64 11.91 -1.78
CA GLY A 90 -9.56 10.99 -2.10
C GLY A 90 -9.62 9.70 -1.27
N VAL A 91 -9.16 8.61 -1.87
CA VAL A 91 -8.99 7.32 -1.18
C VAL A 91 -7.72 7.33 -0.33
N PRO A 92 -7.62 6.47 0.71
CA PRO A 92 -6.38 6.30 1.46
C PRO A 92 -5.22 5.90 0.55
N THR A 93 -4.07 6.53 0.77
CA THR A 93 -2.85 6.29 0.01
C THR A 93 -1.73 5.76 0.90
N CYS A 94 -0.73 5.11 0.30
CA CYS A 94 0.44 4.60 1.04
C CYS A 94 1.74 5.00 0.35
N HIS A 95 2.86 4.87 1.06
CA HIS A 95 4.17 5.14 0.48
C HIS A 95 4.66 4.06 -0.48
N GLY A 96 4.09 2.88 -0.48
CA GLY A 96 4.37 1.83 -1.44
C GLY A 96 5.85 1.43 -1.57
N SER A 97 6.35 0.56 -0.71
CA SER A 97 7.72 0.05 -0.78
C SER A 97 8.07 -0.55 -2.14
N GLY A 98 7.14 -1.28 -2.76
CA GLY A 98 7.30 -1.84 -4.10
C GLY A 98 7.44 -0.78 -5.19
N GLY A 99 6.71 0.35 -5.09
CA GLY A 99 6.83 1.48 -6.01
C GLY A 99 8.24 2.08 -6.00
N ILE A 100 8.83 2.29 -4.82
CA ILE A 100 10.21 2.80 -4.68
C ILE A 100 11.20 1.85 -5.35
N ALA A 101 11.09 0.54 -5.09
CA ALA A 101 11.92 -0.47 -5.72
C ALA A 101 11.76 -0.47 -7.26
N GLY A 102 10.53 -0.32 -7.76
CA GLY A 102 10.23 -0.19 -9.18
C GLY A 102 10.91 1.02 -9.81
N HIS A 103 10.70 2.21 -9.25
CA HIS A 103 11.35 3.44 -9.72
C HIS A 103 12.88 3.30 -9.77
N TYR A 104 13.46 2.72 -8.72
CA TYR A 104 14.91 2.49 -8.66
C TYR A 104 15.38 1.52 -9.75
N THR A 105 14.66 0.43 -9.98
CA THR A 105 14.98 -0.58 -11.00
C THR A 105 14.96 0.02 -12.42
N PHE A 106 14.03 0.95 -12.68
CA PHE A 106 13.95 1.67 -13.95
C PHE A 106 14.90 2.88 -14.05
N GLY A 107 15.83 3.02 -13.11
CA GLY A 107 16.91 4.01 -13.21
C GLY A 107 16.67 5.31 -12.44
N ALA A 108 15.57 5.48 -11.74
CA ALA A 108 15.35 6.64 -10.90
C ALA A 108 16.30 6.64 -9.69
N ARG A 109 16.90 7.80 -9.41
CA ARG A 109 17.86 7.98 -8.29
C ARG A 109 17.51 9.19 -7.44
N THR A 110 16.42 9.89 -7.78
CA THR A 110 15.95 11.10 -7.07
C THR A 110 14.43 11.06 -6.92
N GLY A 111 13.89 11.93 -6.07
CA GLY A 111 12.43 12.11 -5.92
C GLY A 111 11.73 12.68 -7.17
N GLY A 112 12.49 13.09 -8.20
CA GLY A 112 11.90 13.64 -9.43
C GLY A 112 10.95 12.68 -10.14
N SER A 113 11.24 11.38 -10.13
CA SER A 113 10.37 10.37 -10.74
C SER A 113 8.99 10.31 -10.08
N VAL A 114 8.94 10.43 -8.75
CA VAL A 114 7.69 10.43 -7.98
C VAL A 114 6.91 11.73 -8.21
N VAL A 115 7.61 12.86 -8.37
CA VAL A 115 6.98 14.15 -8.72
C VAL A 115 6.35 14.09 -10.11
N ILE A 116 7.04 13.48 -11.10
CA ILE A 116 6.50 13.29 -12.45
C ILE A 116 5.25 12.41 -12.40
N GLU A 117 5.30 11.29 -11.69
CA GLU A 117 4.16 10.39 -11.52
C GLU A 117 2.97 11.08 -10.84
N GLY A 118 3.22 11.78 -9.73
CA GLY A 118 2.19 12.54 -9.03
C GLY A 118 1.58 13.65 -9.88
N SER A 119 2.39 14.33 -10.69
CA SER A 119 1.92 15.34 -11.64
C SER A 119 1.03 14.72 -12.73
N LEU A 120 1.41 13.53 -13.22
CA LEU A 120 0.60 12.78 -14.19
C LEU A 120 -0.77 12.41 -13.59
N TYR A 121 -0.79 11.87 -12.37
CA TYR A 121 -2.06 11.56 -11.68
C TYR A 121 -2.91 12.80 -11.44
N LEU A 122 -2.30 13.90 -11.07
CA LEU A 122 -3.01 15.18 -10.91
C LEU A 122 -3.63 15.65 -12.23
N CYS A 123 -2.88 15.61 -13.33
CA CYS A 123 -3.40 15.94 -14.66
C CYS A 123 -4.55 15.01 -15.07
N LEU A 124 -4.40 13.70 -14.87
CA LEU A 124 -5.45 12.72 -15.15
C LEU A 124 -6.71 13.00 -14.32
N GLY A 125 -6.54 13.27 -13.03
CA GLY A 125 -7.66 13.59 -12.13
C GLY A 125 -8.39 14.88 -12.51
N LEU A 126 -7.66 15.94 -12.86
CA LEU A 126 -8.24 17.24 -13.19
C LEU A 126 -8.92 17.28 -14.57
N PHE A 127 -8.36 16.59 -15.57
CA PHE A 127 -8.80 16.75 -16.97
C PHE A 127 -9.49 15.52 -17.55
N LEU A 128 -9.33 14.34 -16.96
CA LEU A 128 -9.82 13.07 -17.49
C LEU A 128 -10.67 12.29 -16.48
N SER A 129 -11.10 12.90 -15.38
CA SER A 129 -11.84 12.22 -14.31
C SER A 129 -13.16 11.61 -14.80
N ALA A 130 -13.85 12.25 -15.72
CA ALA A 130 -15.11 11.75 -16.30
C ALA A 130 -14.92 10.46 -17.10
N GLY A 131 -13.79 10.31 -17.81
CA GLY A 131 -13.46 9.11 -18.58
C GLY A 131 -12.59 8.09 -17.84
N PHE A 132 -12.06 8.45 -16.68
CA PHE A 132 -11.17 7.57 -15.92
C PHE A 132 -11.88 6.30 -15.42
N ARG A 133 -13.15 6.41 -15.06
CA ARG A 133 -13.98 5.25 -14.69
C ARG A 133 -14.10 4.27 -15.85
N GLU A 134 -14.35 4.75 -17.05
CA GLU A 134 -14.45 3.95 -18.27
C GLU A 134 -13.10 3.29 -18.59
N ALA A 135 -12.00 4.06 -18.47
CA ALA A 135 -10.65 3.58 -18.68
C ALA A 135 -10.26 2.47 -17.68
N ILE A 136 -10.65 2.57 -16.41
CA ILE A 136 -10.43 1.52 -15.40
C ILE A 136 -11.23 0.26 -15.74
N LEU A 137 -12.48 0.40 -16.20
CA LEU A 137 -13.32 -0.73 -16.56
C LEU A 137 -12.78 -1.49 -17.78
N LEU A 138 -11.98 -0.81 -18.63
CA LEU A 138 -11.28 -1.43 -19.76
C LEU A 138 -10.07 -2.28 -19.34
N PHE A 139 -9.60 -2.13 -18.10
CA PHE A 139 -8.47 -2.92 -17.63
C PHE A 139 -8.92 -4.37 -17.40
N PRO A 140 -8.40 -5.34 -18.15
CA PRO A 140 -8.84 -6.72 -18.02
C PRO A 140 -8.52 -7.27 -16.62
N LYS A 141 -9.56 -7.64 -15.87
CA LYS A 141 -9.41 -8.23 -14.53
C LYS A 141 -8.42 -9.40 -14.45
N PRO A 142 -8.34 -10.31 -15.46
CA PRO A 142 -7.33 -11.37 -15.46
C PRO A 142 -5.89 -10.84 -15.45
N ILE A 143 -5.61 -9.76 -16.17
CA ILE A 143 -4.26 -9.14 -16.19
C ILE A 143 -3.95 -8.56 -14.81
N LEU A 144 -4.91 -7.86 -14.18
CA LEU A 144 -4.77 -7.37 -12.83
C LEU A 144 -4.48 -8.52 -11.85
N GLY A 145 -5.22 -9.63 -11.95
CA GLY A 145 -5.00 -10.82 -11.14
C GLY A 145 -3.60 -11.39 -11.27
N VAL A 146 -3.06 -11.46 -12.48
CA VAL A 146 -1.68 -11.92 -12.74
C VAL A 146 -0.66 -10.96 -12.12
N ILE A 147 -0.84 -9.64 -12.26
CA ILE A 147 0.05 -8.64 -11.65
C ILE A 147 0.05 -8.80 -10.14
N LEU A 148 -1.13 -8.85 -9.50
CA LEU A 148 -1.26 -9.03 -8.05
C LEU A 148 -0.66 -10.36 -7.56
N MET A 149 -0.75 -11.42 -8.35
CA MET A 149 -0.10 -12.69 -8.05
C MET A 149 1.42 -12.55 -8.00
N PHE A 150 2.03 -11.91 -8.99
CA PHE A 150 3.48 -11.67 -9.00
C PHE A 150 3.93 -10.74 -7.87
N GLU A 151 3.16 -9.70 -7.57
CA GLU A 151 3.41 -8.84 -6.40
C GLU A 151 3.35 -9.65 -5.10
N GLY A 152 2.32 -10.48 -4.92
CA GLY A 152 2.19 -11.37 -3.77
C GLY A 152 3.38 -12.31 -3.64
N LEU A 153 3.81 -12.95 -4.73
CA LEU A 153 4.99 -13.82 -4.73
C LEU A 153 6.28 -13.06 -4.36
N THR A 154 6.39 -11.82 -4.80
CA THR A 154 7.55 -10.96 -4.44
C THR A 154 7.55 -10.61 -2.96
N LEU A 155 6.38 -10.28 -2.40
CA LEU A 155 6.23 -10.02 -0.97
C LEU A 155 6.49 -11.26 -0.11
N MET A 156 6.09 -12.45 -0.57
CA MET A 156 6.40 -13.70 0.11
C MET A 156 7.90 -13.97 0.23
N ARG A 157 8.74 -13.44 -0.66
CA ARG A 157 10.20 -13.55 -0.56
C ARG A 157 10.79 -12.83 0.66
N LEU A 158 10.09 -11.83 1.20
CA LEU A 158 10.50 -11.12 2.42
C LEU A 158 10.49 -12.03 3.64
N VAL A 159 9.72 -13.13 3.60
CA VAL A 159 9.70 -14.15 4.67
C VAL A 159 11.00 -14.96 4.72
N ARG A 160 11.81 -14.94 3.65
CA ARG A 160 13.05 -15.74 3.55
C ARG A 160 14.01 -15.49 4.69
N ASP A 161 14.13 -14.26 5.15
CA ASP A 161 15.04 -13.89 6.22
C ASP A 161 14.64 -14.53 7.57
N MET A 162 13.35 -14.86 7.74
CA MET A 162 12.81 -15.50 8.94
C MET A 162 13.04 -17.02 8.95
N THR A 163 13.42 -17.63 7.83
CA THR A 163 13.65 -19.09 7.74
C THR A 163 14.88 -19.56 8.51
N ASN A 164 15.78 -18.64 8.89
CA ASN A 164 16.98 -18.95 9.67
C ASN A 164 16.65 -19.27 11.14
N SER A 165 15.51 -18.85 11.65
CA SER A 165 15.01 -19.13 13.00
C SER A 165 13.72 -19.95 12.92
N PRO A 166 13.70 -21.20 13.37
CA PRO A 166 12.48 -22.03 13.38
C PRO A 166 11.35 -21.38 14.18
N ALA A 167 11.66 -20.66 15.25
CA ALA A 167 10.67 -19.96 16.07
C ALA A 167 10.02 -18.80 15.28
N ASP A 168 10.84 -17.95 14.66
CA ASP A 168 10.35 -16.81 13.88
C ASP A 168 9.54 -17.27 12.65
N PHE A 169 10.02 -18.33 11.98
CA PHE A 169 9.31 -18.91 10.86
C PHE A 169 7.93 -19.46 11.28
N THR A 170 7.84 -20.13 12.44
CA THR A 170 6.58 -20.62 12.99
C THR A 170 5.63 -19.46 13.29
N ILE A 171 6.13 -18.35 13.85
CA ILE A 171 5.34 -17.15 14.12
C ILE A 171 4.80 -16.55 12.81
N VAL A 172 5.63 -16.46 11.78
CA VAL A 172 5.21 -15.93 10.46
C VAL A 172 4.10 -16.78 9.86
N LEU A 173 4.23 -18.11 9.91
CA LEU A 173 3.19 -19.03 9.42
C LEU A 173 1.89 -18.90 10.22
N LEU A 174 1.98 -18.79 11.55
CA LEU A 174 0.82 -18.59 12.43
C LEU A 174 0.09 -17.29 12.07
N VAL A 175 0.83 -16.18 11.92
CA VAL A 175 0.27 -14.88 11.53
C VAL A 175 -0.37 -14.95 10.14
N GLY A 176 0.28 -15.60 9.18
CA GLY A 176 -0.25 -15.80 7.84
C GLY A 176 -1.56 -16.58 7.84
N LEU A 177 -1.63 -17.67 8.63
CA LEU A 177 -2.84 -18.49 8.78
C LEU A 177 -3.99 -17.67 9.41
N MET A 178 -3.70 -16.90 10.44
CA MET A 178 -4.69 -16.02 11.08
C MET A 178 -5.18 -14.94 10.12
N ALA A 179 -4.27 -14.34 9.34
CA ALA A 179 -4.60 -13.28 8.38
C ALA A 179 -5.62 -13.75 7.33
N VAL A 180 -5.53 -15.00 6.90
CA VAL A 180 -6.41 -15.58 5.87
C VAL A 180 -7.65 -16.25 6.48
N GLY A 181 -7.51 -16.88 7.67
CA GLY A 181 -8.54 -17.74 8.23
C GLY A 181 -9.53 -17.06 9.17
N LEU A 182 -9.24 -15.85 9.66
CA LEU A 182 -10.07 -15.20 10.68
C LEU A 182 -10.69 -13.89 10.17
N PRO A 183 -11.91 -13.55 10.58
CA PRO A 183 -12.43 -12.19 10.43
C PRO A 183 -11.52 -11.23 11.21
N TYR A 184 -11.16 -10.10 10.58
CA TYR A 184 -10.13 -9.17 11.09
C TYR A 184 -8.75 -9.81 11.30
N GLY A 185 -8.44 -10.88 10.55
CA GLY A 185 -7.25 -11.71 10.73
C GLY A 185 -5.93 -10.96 10.71
N TYR A 186 -5.81 -9.87 9.93
CA TYR A 186 -4.61 -9.01 9.94
C TYR A 186 -4.38 -8.35 11.30
N ALA A 187 -5.44 -7.82 11.94
CA ALA A 187 -5.33 -7.17 13.24
C ALA A 187 -5.05 -8.21 14.35
N ILE A 188 -5.78 -9.34 14.33
CA ILE A 188 -5.60 -10.44 15.27
C ILE A 188 -4.20 -11.04 15.10
N GLY A 189 -3.77 -11.29 13.87
CA GLY A 189 -2.46 -11.83 13.55
C GLY A 189 -1.32 -10.91 14.02
N LEU A 190 -1.45 -9.59 13.84
CA LEU A 190 -0.47 -8.64 14.38
C LEU A 190 -0.38 -8.73 15.89
N LEU A 191 -1.49 -8.66 16.60
CA LEU A 191 -1.51 -8.68 18.06
C LEU A 191 -0.94 -9.98 18.64
N ILE A 192 -1.44 -11.12 18.14
CA ILE A 192 -0.99 -12.43 18.62
C ILE A 192 0.45 -12.71 18.19
N GLY A 193 0.81 -12.40 16.93
CA GLY A 193 2.16 -12.58 16.44
C GLY A 193 3.19 -11.75 17.21
N THR A 194 2.87 -10.49 17.50
CA THR A 194 3.73 -9.62 18.31
C THR A 194 3.87 -10.14 19.74
N LEU A 195 2.77 -10.61 20.35
CA LEU A 195 2.79 -11.18 21.69
C LEU A 195 3.65 -12.45 21.73
N VAL A 196 3.46 -13.35 20.79
CA VAL A 196 4.22 -14.63 20.74
C VAL A 196 5.69 -14.36 20.47
N ALA A 197 6.04 -13.43 19.56
CA ALA A 197 7.41 -13.02 19.29
C ALA A 197 8.06 -12.46 20.56
N TYR A 198 7.39 -11.54 21.23
CA TYR A 198 7.88 -10.95 22.49
C TYR A 198 8.12 -11.99 23.60
N LEU A 199 7.22 -12.96 23.74
CA LEU A 199 7.36 -14.04 24.71
C LEU A 199 8.49 -15.01 24.34
N ALA A 200 8.68 -15.28 23.04
CA ALA A 200 9.77 -16.11 22.54
C ALA A 200 11.14 -15.45 22.80
N GLU A 201 11.27 -14.15 22.51
CA GLU A 201 12.49 -13.40 22.81
C GLU A 201 12.82 -13.41 24.31
N ARG A 202 11.82 -13.18 25.15
CA ARG A 202 12.06 -13.22 26.62
C ARG A 202 12.45 -14.59 27.14
N ARG A 203 11.94 -15.68 26.55
CA ARG A 203 12.35 -17.02 26.94
C ARG A 203 13.79 -17.33 26.53
N LEU A 204 14.21 -16.84 25.36
CA LEU A 204 15.58 -17.00 24.89
C LEU A 204 16.59 -16.19 25.71
N THR A 205 16.19 -14.99 26.16
CA THR A 205 17.03 -14.13 27.02
C THR A 205 17.03 -14.59 28.49
N GLY A 206 15.96 -15.25 28.97
CA GLY A 206 15.88 -15.78 30.34
C GLY A 206 16.53 -17.16 30.53
N LEU A 207 17.01 -17.79 29.48
CA LEU A 207 17.81 -19.05 29.54
C LEU A 207 19.32 -18.78 29.49
N ALA A 208 19.73 -17.51 29.37
CA ALA A 208 21.15 -17.11 29.33
C ALA A 208 21.65 -16.55 30.68
N ASP A 209 20.78 -16.45 31.70
CA ASP A 209 21.11 -16.19 33.11
C ASP A 209 20.94 -17.49 33.92
#